data_f2ad1636087027ca897ec9b7b2d4a90b
#
_entry.id   f2ad1636087027ca897ec9b7b2d4a90b
#
_cell.length_a   1.000
_cell.length_b   1.000
_cell.length_c   1.000
_cell.angle_alpha   90.00
_cell.angle_beta   90.00
_cell.angle_gamma   90.00
#
_symmetry.space_group_name_H-M   'P 1'
#
loop_
_entity.id
_entity.type
_entity.pdbx_description
1 polymer ?
#
loop_
_entity_poly.entity_id
_entity_poly.type
_entity_poly.pdbx_seq_one_letter_code
_entity_poly.pdbx_strand_id
1 'polypeptide(L)'
;MTSKPGQLAVVSTPIGNLGDLSPRAAEILATADILACEDTRMTRKLLALTGHQTNAKLLPYHDHNGHNTRPKLLTAIANGLHVALVSDAGTPLVS
;
A
#
# COMPACT_ATOMS: atom_id res chain seq x y z
N MET A 1 -1.46 -17.05 -23.31
CA MET A 1 -0.83 -16.54 -22.11
C MET A 1 -1.87 -16.32 -21.03
N THR A 2 -1.70 -16.97 -19.92
CA THR A 2 -2.63 -16.81 -18.82
C THR A 2 -2.21 -15.63 -17.96
N SER A 3 -3.08 -14.65 -17.84
CA SER A 3 -2.86 -13.56 -16.91
C SER A 3 -3.26 -14.03 -15.51
N LYS A 4 -2.36 -13.87 -14.57
CA LYS A 4 -2.68 -14.16 -13.18
C LYS A 4 -3.45 -12.98 -12.59
N PRO A 5 -4.42 -13.24 -11.72
CA PRO A 5 -5.05 -12.15 -11.00
C PRO A 5 -4.01 -11.44 -10.14
N GLY A 6 -4.25 -10.18 -9.86
CA GLY A 6 -3.43 -9.44 -8.96
C GLY A 6 -3.63 -9.91 -7.53
N GLN A 7 -2.91 -9.28 -6.63
CA GLN A 7 -2.97 -9.62 -5.22
C GLN A 7 -3.22 -8.39 -4.40
N LEU A 8 -3.88 -8.59 -3.28
CA LEU A 8 -4.08 -7.56 -2.28
C LEU A 8 -3.27 -7.95 -1.05
N ALA A 9 -2.41 -7.07 -0.61
CA ALA A 9 -1.64 -7.24 0.60
C ALA A 9 -1.95 -6.12 1.57
N VAL A 10 -1.90 -6.41 2.86
CA VAL A 10 -2.07 -5.40 3.90
C VAL A 10 -0.73 -5.24 4.60
N VAL A 11 -0.24 -4.02 4.63
CA VAL A 11 1.05 -3.70 5.24
C VAL A 11 0.82 -2.70 6.37
N SER A 12 1.24 -3.09 7.57
CA SER A 12 1.24 -2.19 8.72
C SER A 12 2.62 -1.57 8.85
N THR A 13 2.66 -0.24 8.87
CA THR A 13 3.92 0.46 9.05
C THR A 13 4.10 0.82 10.52
N PRO A 14 5.32 0.70 11.06
CA PRO A 14 5.56 1.05 12.45
C PRO A 14 5.47 2.55 12.66
N ILE A 15 4.89 2.95 13.78
CA ILE A 15 4.83 4.35 14.17
C ILE A 15 6.13 4.68 14.89
N GLY A 16 6.87 5.66 14.35
CA GLY A 16 8.02 6.21 15.03
C GLY A 16 9.30 5.38 15.00
N ASN A 17 9.26 4.14 14.54
CA ASN A 17 10.47 3.31 14.45
C ASN A 17 10.52 2.58 13.11
N LEU A 18 11.19 3.20 12.17
CA LEU A 18 11.25 2.69 10.79
C LEU A 18 12.08 1.41 10.69
N GLY A 19 12.94 1.15 11.68
CA GLY A 19 13.73 -0.08 11.70
C GLY A 19 12.89 -1.32 11.94
N ASP A 20 11.65 -1.15 12.42
CA ASP A 20 10.76 -2.28 12.66
C ASP A 20 9.99 -2.74 11.43
N LEU A 21 10.21 -2.11 10.29
CA LEU A 21 9.59 -2.54 9.04
C LEU A 21 10.15 -3.90 8.65
N SER A 22 9.28 -4.92 8.55
CA SER A 22 9.74 -6.25 8.23
C SER A 22 10.29 -6.32 6.80
N PRO A 23 11.21 -7.27 6.52
CA PRO A 23 11.70 -7.45 5.15
C PRO A 23 10.58 -7.76 4.16
N ARG A 24 9.57 -8.51 4.58
CA ARG A 24 8.43 -8.81 3.72
C ARG A 24 7.63 -7.54 3.40
N ALA A 25 7.38 -6.72 4.41
CA ALA A 25 6.67 -5.46 4.19
C ALA A 25 7.46 -4.55 3.25
N ALA A 26 8.77 -4.47 3.43
CA ALA A 26 9.62 -3.68 2.55
C ALA A 26 9.55 -4.18 1.11
N GLU A 27 9.57 -5.50 0.92
CA GLU A 27 9.46 -6.09 -0.40
C GLU A 27 8.11 -5.77 -1.05
N ILE A 28 7.03 -5.88 -0.29
CA ILE A 28 5.70 -5.57 -0.80
C ILE A 28 5.63 -4.10 -1.23
N LEU A 29 6.15 -3.19 -0.41
CA LEU A 29 6.16 -1.77 -0.74
C LEU A 29 6.96 -1.49 -2.01
N ALA A 30 8.05 -2.23 -2.21
CA ALA A 30 8.91 -2.02 -3.37
C ALA A 30 8.32 -2.60 -4.66
N THR A 31 7.57 -3.69 -4.57
CA THR A 31 7.11 -4.42 -5.75
C THR A 31 5.65 -4.21 -6.11
N ALA A 32 4.86 -3.58 -5.24
CA ALA A 32 3.46 -3.32 -5.54
C ALA A 32 3.32 -2.37 -6.71
N ASP A 33 2.22 -2.50 -7.43
CA ASP A 33 1.88 -1.58 -8.52
C ASP A 33 1.15 -0.35 -7.99
N ILE A 34 0.36 -0.54 -6.93
CA ILE A 34 -0.39 0.54 -6.31
C ILE A 34 -0.24 0.40 -4.80
N LEU A 35 0.03 1.51 -4.15
CA LEU A 35 0.01 1.62 -2.69
C LEU A 35 -1.19 2.48 -2.30
N ALA A 36 -2.18 1.86 -1.68
CA ALA A 36 -3.33 2.58 -1.16
C ALA A 36 -3.02 2.95 0.28
N CYS A 37 -2.91 4.23 0.55
CA CYS A 37 -2.40 4.75 1.82
C CYS A 37 -3.41 5.71 2.43
N GLU A 38 -3.53 5.68 3.73
CA GLU A 38 -4.35 6.67 4.43
C GLU A 38 -3.79 8.07 4.21
N ASP A 39 -2.47 8.21 4.31
CA ASP A 39 -1.78 9.47 4.03
C ASP A 39 -0.58 9.19 3.14
N THR A 40 -0.68 9.60 1.88
CA THR A 40 0.38 9.35 0.91
C THR A 40 1.67 10.07 1.25
N ARG A 41 1.58 11.21 1.93
CA ARG A 41 2.79 11.95 2.31
C ARG A 41 3.59 11.18 3.36
N MET A 42 2.91 10.57 4.30
CA MET A 42 3.56 9.77 5.32
C MET A 42 4.23 8.56 4.70
N THR A 43 3.58 7.92 3.74
CA THR A 43 4.15 6.76 3.05
C THR A 43 5.38 7.16 2.26
N ARG A 44 5.33 8.29 1.55
CA ARG A 44 6.51 8.77 0.82
C ARG A 44 7.66 9.08 1.76
N LYS A 45 7.38 9.69 2.90
CA LYS A 45 8.40 9.98 3.89
C LYS A 45 9.01 8.70 4.43
N LEU A 46 8.18 7.71 4.72
CA LEU A 46 8.66 6.41 5.19
C LEU A 46 9.61 5.79 4.17
N LEU A 47 9.23 5.76 2.92
CA LEU A 47 10.05 5.18 1.87
C LEU A 47 11.38 5.93 1.72
N ALA A 48 11.33 7.25 1.80
CA ALA A 48 12.55 8.06 1.68
C ALA A 48 13.50 7.81 2.85
N LEU A 49 12.95 7.73 4.08
CA LEU A 49 13.77 7.55 5.27
C LEU A 49 14.38 6.16 5.36
N THR A 50 13.70 5.15 4.83
CA THR A 50 14.22 3.78 4.85
C THR A 50 15.10 3.46 3.64
N GLY A 51 15.21 4.39 2.70
CA GLY A 51 15.99 4.17 1.49
C GLY A 51 15.33 3.25 0.49
N HIS A 52 14.08 2.87 0.70
CA HIS A 52 13.36 2.03 -0.23
C HIS A 52 12.79 2.86 -1.36
N GLN A 53 12.87 2.31 -2.56
CA GLN A 53 12.30 2.93 -3.74
C GLN A 53 11.13 2.09 -4.22
N THR A 54 10.14 2.75 -4.79
CA THR A 54 9.00 2.06 -5.35
C THR A 54 8.57 2.75 -6.63
N ASN A 55 8.13 1.94 -7.58
CA ASN A 55 7.49 2.43 -8.79
C ASN A 55 5.97 2.46 -8.66
N ALA A 56 5.46 2.15 -7.48
CA ALA A 56 4.03 2.07 -7.25
C ALA A 56 3.40 3.45 -7.35
N LYS A 57 2.18 3.46 -7.84
CA LYS A 57 1.34 4.64 -7.78
C LYS A 57 0.74 4.73 -6.38
N LEU A 58 0.92 5.85 -5.71
CA LEU A 58 0.34 6.06 -4.39
C LEU A 58 -1.03 6.69 -4.55
N LEU A 59 -2.03 6.07 -3.93
CA LEU A 59 -3.39 6.57 -3.94
C LEU A 59 -3.87 6.77 -2.51
N PRO A 60 -4.49 7.89 -2.21
CA PRO A 60 -5.09 8.06 -0.88
C PRO A 60 -6.30 7.13 -0.74
N TYR A 61 -6.39 6.49 0.41
CA TYR A 61 -7.50 5.58 0.71
C TYR A 61 -7.85 5.72 2.18
N HIS A 62 -8.93 6.42 2.46
CA HIS A 62 -9.38 6.70 3.81
C HIS A 62 -10.91 6.72 3.84
N ASP A 63 -11.48 6.98 5.00
CA ASP A 63 -12.93 6.88 5.18
C ASP A 63 -13.70 7.82 4.26
N HIS A 64 -13.13 8.96 3.92
CA HIS A 64 -13.82 9.97 3.12
C HIS A 64 -13.87 9.64 1.63
N ASN A 65 -12.92 8.85 1.12
CA ASN A 65 -12.85 8.60 -0.31
C ASN A 65 -12.98 7.11 -0.67
N GLY A 66 -13.26 6.25 0.32
CA GLY A 66 -13.32 4.81 0.09
C GLY A 66 -14.29 4.41 -1.03
N HIS A 67 -15.44 5.07 -1.11
CA HIS A 67 -16.42 4.77 -2.14
C HIS A 67 -15.89 4.96 -3.55
N ASN A 68 -15.05 5.97 -3.75
CA ASN A 68 -14.51 6.28 -5.07
C ASN A 68 -13.26 5.48 -5.37
N THR A 69 -12.45 5.19 -4.36
CA THR A 69 -11.16 4.53 -4.55
C THR A 69 -11.28 3.02 -4.60
N ARG A 70 -12.16 2.43 -3.80
CA ARG A 70 -12.29 0.98 -3.72
C ARG A 70 -12.54 0.31 -5.07
N PRO A 71 -13.47 0.81 -5.91
CA PRO A 71 -13.67 0.18 -7.21
C PRO A 71 -12.43 0.23 -8.09
N LYS A 72 -11.64 1.30 -7.98
CA LYS A 72 -10.39 1.40 -8.75
C LYS A 72 -9.40 0.33 -8.34
N LEU A 73 -9.30 0.08 -7.02
CA LEU A 73 -8.40 -0.94 -6.51
C LEU A 73 -8.84 -2.33 -6.94
N LEU A 74 -10.15 -2.61 -6.89
CA LEU A 74 -10.67 -3.90 -7.31
C LEU A 74 -10.46 -4.13 -8.80
N THR A 75 -10.64 -3.09 -9.61
CA THR A 75 -10.38 -3.18 -11.03
C THR A 75 -8.91 -3.46 -11.32
N ALA A 76 -8.02 -2.80 -10.57
CA ALA A 76 -6.59 -3.02 -10.74
C ALA A 76 -6.22 -4.47 -10.42
N ILE A 77 -6.76 -5.01 -9.33
CA ILE A 77 -6.50 -6.40 -8.95
C ILE A 77 -7.03 -7.36 -10.03
N ALA A 78 -8.22 -7.09 -10.54
CA ALA A 78 -8.80 -7.90 -11.61
C ALA A 78 -7.94 -7.88 -12.87
N ASN A 79 -7.19 -6.81 -13.08
CA ASN A 79 -6.31 -6.66 -14.24
C ASN A 79 -4.89 -7.19 -13.97
N GLY A 80 -4.69 -7.88 -12.86
CA GLY A 80 -3.40 -8.51 -12.58
C GLY A 80 -2.41 -7.64 -11.82
N LEU A 81 -2.82 -6.49 -11.32
CA LEU A 81 -1.94 -5.61 -10.58
C LEU A 81 -1.88 -5.97 -9.10
N HIS A 82 -0.75 -5.74 -8.50
CA HIS A 82 -0.55 -5.96 -7.07
C HIS A 82 -0.84 -4.67 -6.31
N VAL A 83 -1.78 -4.74 -5.38
CA VAL A 83 -2.20 -3.59 -4.58
C VAL A 83 -1.84 -3.86 -3.13
N ALA A 84 -1.24 -2.90 -2.47
CA ALA A 84 -0.98 -2.97 -1.04
C ALA A 84 -1.75 -1.88 -0.32
N LEU A 85 -2.45 -2.27 0.74
CA LEU A 85 -3.07 -1.33 1.66
C LEU A 85 -2.06 -1.03 2.75
N VAL A 86 -1.71 0.23 2.88
CA VAL A 86 -0.69 0.66 3.85
C VAL A 86 -1.40 1.38 4.98
N SER A 87 -1.21 0.89 6.19
CA SER A 87 -1.82 1.50 7.37
C SER A 87 -0.76 1.74 8.43
N ASP A 88 -1.00 2.74 9.26
CA ASP A 88 -0.17 2.95 10.44
C ASP A 88 -0.48 1.89 11.48
N ALA A 89 0.55 1.46 12.21
CA ALA A 89 0.37 0.48 13.27
C ALA A 89 -0.63 1.03 14.29
N GLY A 90 -1.58 0.19 14.69
CA GLY A 90 -2.59 0.59 15.64
C GLY A 90 -3.76 1.35 15.03
N THR A 91 -3.74 1.61 13.74
CA THR A 91 -4.84 2.30 13.05
C THR A 91 -5.45 1.34 12.03
N PRO A 92 -6.43 0.54 12.43
CA PRO A 92 -7.01 -0.41 11.50
C PRO A 92 -7.78 0.31 10.41
N LEU A 93 -7.61 -0.19 9.17
CA LEU A 93 -8.38 0.28 8.03
C LEU A 93 -9.74 -0.42 7.94
N VAL A 94 -10.12 -1.05 9.00
CA VAL A 94 -11.39 -1.75 9.05
C VAL A 94 -12.48 -0.76 9.35
N SER A 95 -13.43 -0.69 8.52
CA SER A 95 -14.63 0.09 8.75
C SER A 95 -15.73 -0.80 9.23
#